data_3571f52ff2b955cf9b81cf3668fdce3f
#
_entry.id   3571f52ff2b955cf9b81cf3668fdce3f
#
_cell.length_a   1.000
_cell.length_b   1.000
_cell.length_c   1.000
_cell.angle_alpha   90.00
_cell.angle_beta   90.00
_cell.angle_gamma   90.00
#
_symmetry.space_group_name_H-M   'P 1'
#
loop_
_entity.id
_entity.type
_entity.pdbx_description
1 polymer ?
#
loop_
_entity_poly.entity_id
_entity_poly.type
_entity_poly.pdbx_seq_one_letter_code
_entity_poly.pdbx_strand_id
1 'polypeptide(L)'
;MTIRSTVIALALCAAAQFSAATAMAEDVTLRVVSAYPASHNFNKPLLGLIDAVNKEDKGVKLNFVGGPETLPSGEMMQALQNGVVDVFYGASSLFVGDVPEVLAVNGSNMSAMELRERGALDALSKYFEERVNARYLGYFGSGYTFYIYLFKEPKMTADGMVDLSGWSIRGGAPYRAFLDRLDANMISIFPPEMYSAMERGVIDGMIWVSVSLTGEGWEKFIKYRITPGWRQGDISLQVNLDKWNSLGDEQKALLTEKTAEYERVAHDGYQAMASKDLEALRAAGMKDIALEGEARKTYLEGAIGLLWDDMKKTVPADRVEELKSYFYKED
;
A
#
# COMPACT_ATOMS: atom_id res chain seq x y z
N MET A 1 -44.10 -83.67 -22.91
CA MET A 1 -42.74 -83.53 -23.47
C MET A 1 -42.37 -82.06 -23.33
N THR A 2 -41.65 -81.75 -22.31
CA THR A 2 -41.34 -80.39 -21.85
C THR A 2 -39.94 -79.99 -22.32
N ILE A 3 -39.84 -78.92 -23.07
CA ILE A 3 -38.58 -78.34 -23.49
C ILE A 3 -38.35 -77.11 -22.56
N ARG A 4 -37.32 -77.17 -21.71
CA ARG A 4 -36.85 -76.07 -20.87
C ARG A 4 -35.96 -75.16 -21.70
N SER A 5 -36.39 -73.94 -21.89
CA SER A 5 -35.54 -72.85 -22.45
C SER A 5 -34.86 -72.17 -21.38
N THR A 6 -33.51 -72.22 -21.32
CA THR A 6 -32.65 -71.54 -20.44
C THR A 6 -32.37 -70.15 -21.05
N VAL A 7 -32.80 -69.05 -20.37
CA VAL A 7 -32.49 -67.69 -20.76
C VAL A 7 -31.24 -67.29 -19.99
N ILE A 8 -30.13 -67.03 -20.70
CA ILE A 8 -28.89 -66.46 -20.16
C ILE A 8 -29.09 -64.98 -20.18
N ALA A 9 -29.17 -64.37 -18.99
CA ALA A 9 -29.17 -62.94 -18.82
C ALA A 9 -27.71 -62.45 -18.84
N LEU A 10 -27.27 -61.75 -19.91
CA LEU A 10 -26.02 -61.00 -19.96
C LEU A 10 -26.22 -59.68 -19.20
N ALA A 11 -25.62 -59.59 -18.01
CA ALA A 11 -25.50 -58.34 -17.31
C ALA A 11 -24.39 -57.52 -17.95
N LEU A 12 -24.75 -56.51 -18.76
CA LEU A 12 -23.83 -55.44 -19.19
C LEU A 12 -23.60 -54.50 -18.00
N CYS A 13 -22.47 -54.66 -17.32
CA CYS A 13 -21.91 -53.61 -16.43
C CYS A 13 -21.37 -52.48 -17.32
N ALA A 14 -22.21 -51.48 -17.58
CA ALA A 14 -21.75 -50.22 -18.10
C ALA A 14 -21.01 -49.47 -16.95
N ALA A 15 -19.70 -49.63 -16.90
CA ALA A 15 -18.85 -48.75 -16.08
C ALA A 15 -18.95 -47.33 -16.65
N ALA A 16 -19.79 -46.51 -16.06
CA ALA A 16 -19.78 -45.07 -16.28
C ALA A 16 -18.46 -44.53 -15.73
N GLN A 17 -17.47 -44.41 -16.59
CA GLN A 17 -16.30 -43.60 -16.30
C GLN A 17 -16.78 -42.15 -16.24
N PHE A 18 -17.03 -41.67 -15.03
CA PHE A 18 -17.05 -40.23 -14.75
C PHE A 18 -15.62 -39.73 -14.98
N SER A 19 -15.30 -39.36 -16.21
CA SER A 19 -14.21 -38.45 -16.47
C SER A 19 -14.60 -37.15 -15.79
N ALA A 20 -14.06 -36.93 -14.62
CA ALA A 20 -14.01 -35.58 -14.07
C ALA A 20 -13.23 -34.76 -15.11
N ALA A 21 -13.93 -34.20 -16.08
CA ALA A 21 -13.40 -33.10 -16.86
C ALA A 21 -13.07 -32.03 -15.82
N THR A 22 -11.80 -31.83 -15.50
CA THR A 22 -11.32 -30.62 -14.90
C THR A 22 -11.79 -29.52 -15.83
N ALA A 23 -12.85 -28.82 -15.46
CA ALA A 23 -13.28 -27.64 -16.19
C ALA A 23 -12.05 -26.71 -16.14
N MET A 24 -11.33 -26.65 -17.26
CA MET A 24 -10.30 -25.64 -17.45
C MET A 24 -11.02 -24.32 -17.28
N ALA A 25 -10.69 -23.60 -16.23
CA ALA A 25 -11.24 -22.27 -16.01
C ALA A 25 -10.97 -21.47 -17.30
N GLU A 26 -12.00 -20.81 -17.81
CA GLU A 26 -11.89 -19.98 -19.01
C GLU A 26 -10.79 -18.93 -18.79
N ASP A 27 -9.97 -18.68 -19.81
CA ASP A 27 -8.91 -17.68 -19.75
C ASP A 27 -9.51 -16.31 -19.44
N VAL A 28 -9.14 -15.77 -18.28
CA VAL A 28 -9.64 -14.47 -17.78
C VAL A 28 -8.55 -13.43 -17.90
N THR A 29 -8.85 -12.31 -18.54
CA THR A 29 -7.96 -11.13 -18.54
C THR A 29 -8.52 -10.07 -17.62
N LEU A 30 -7.73 -9.69 -16.58
CA LEU A 30 -8.06 -8.66 -15.61
C LEU A 30 -7.45 -7.32 -16.04
N ARG A 31 -8.29 -6.27 -16.11
CA ARG A 31 -7.89 -4.90 -16.45
C ARG A 31 -7.32 -4.23 -15.21
N VAL A 32 -6.06 -3.81 -15.28
CA VAL A 32 -5.30 -3.23 -14.15
C VAL A 32 -5.09 -1.74 -14.38
N VAL A 33 -5.51 -0.90 -13.43
CA VAL A 33 -5.18 0.53 -13.41
C VAL A 33 -4.30 0.87 -12.23
N SER A 34 -3.48 1.90 -12.39
CA SER A 34 -2.63 2.44 -11.32
C SER A 34 -3.01 3.88 -10.98
N ALA A 35 -2.93 4.23 -9.69
CA ALA A 35 -3.05 5.62 -9.25
C ALA A 35 -1.86 6.51 -9.69
N TYR A 36 -0.81 5.91 -10.24
CA TYR A 36 0.40 6.59 -10.68
C TYR A 36 0.50 6.59 -12.21
N PRO A 37 1.06 7.66 -12.83
CA PRO A 37 1.37 7.66 -14.26
C PRO A 37 2.17 6.43 -14.67
N ALA A 38 1.96 5.91 -15.87
CA ALA A 38 2.55 4.63 -16.32
C ALA A 38 4.09 4.57 -16.14
N SER A 39 4.79 5.68 -16.33
CA SER A 39 6.26 5.77 -16.18
C SER A 39 6.75 5.91 -14.73
N HIS A 40 5.85 6.03 -13.75
CA HIS A 40 6.23 6.29 -12.36
C HIS A 40 6.95 5.08 -11.74
N ASN A 41 7.99 5.33 -10.94
CA ASN A 41 8.79 4.27 -10.30
C ASN A 41 7.97 3.34 -9.40
N PHE A 42 6.89 3.80 -8.81
CA PHE A 42 6.00 2.97 -7.98
C PHE A 42 5.26 1.90 -8.78
N ASN A 43 5.19 2.00 -10.11
CA ASN A 43 4.62 0.94 -10.95
C ASN A 43 5.58 -0.22 -11.24
N LYS A 44 6.88 -0.11 -10.95
CA LYS A 44 7.84 -1.18 -11.24
C LYS A 44 7.47 -2.53 -10.61
N PRO A 45 7.09 -2.60 -9.32
CA PRO A 45 6.63 -3.86 -8.73
C PRO A 45 5.35 -4.39 -9.39
N LEU A 46 4.39 -3.50 -9.70
CA LEU A 46 3.15 -3.87 -10.40
C LEU A 46 3.43 -4.48 -11.78
N LEU A 47 4.27 -3.83 -12.58
CA LEU A 47 4.60 -4.32 -13.92
C LEU A 47 5.32 -5.66 -13.85
N GLY A 48 6.22 -5.84 -12.88
CA GLY A 48 6.85 -7.12 -12.61
C GLY A 48 5.85 -8.21 -12.20
N LEU A 49 4.89 -7.90 -11.34
CA LEU A 49 3.80 -8.80 -10.94
C LEU A 49 2.98 -9.23 -12.17
N ILE A 50 2.62 -8.27 -13.03
CA ILE A 50 1.89 -8.54 -14.28
C ILE A 50 2.67 -9.52 -15.15
N ASP A 51 3.95 -9.26 -15.37
CA ASP A 51 4.82 -10.14 -16.14
C ASP A 51 4.93 -11.54 -15.54
N ALA A 52 5.06 -11.64 -14.21
CA ALA A 52 5.18 -12.91 -13.50
C ALA A 52 3.89 -13.74 -13.62
N VAL A 53 2.72 -13.14 -13.37
CA VAL A 53 1.42 -13.81 -13.52
C VAL A 53 1.23 -14.28 -14.96
N ASN A 54 1.50 -13.39 -15.93
CA ASN A 54 1.26 -13.70 -17.34
C ASN A 54 2.15 -14.80 -17.90
N LYS A 55 3.35 -15.00 -17.33
CA LYS A 55 4.27 -16.09 -17.70
C LYS A 55 3.82 -17.47 -17.25
N GLU A 56 3.07 -17.57 -16.16
CA GLU A 56 2.62 -18.87 -15.62
C GLU A 56 1.59 -19.56 -16.50
N ASP A 57 0.86 -18.81 -17.33
CA ASP A 57 -0.13 -19.31 -18.30
C ASP A 57 -1.18 -20.24 -17.69
N LYS A 58 -1.69 -19.87 -16.51
CA LYS A 58 -2.66 -20.62 -15.71
C LYS A 58 -4.08 -20.08 -15.81
N GLY A 59 -4.51 -19.69 -17.02
CA GLY A 59 -5.87 -19.23 -17.29
C GLY A 59 -6.24 -17.86 -16.71
N VAL A 60 -5.27 -17.08 -16.20
CA VAL A 60 -5.46 -15.69 -15.79
C VAL A 60 -4.32 -14.82 -16.30
N LYS A 61 -4.69 -13.69 -16.87
CA LYS A 61 -3.75 -12.66 -17.37
C LYS A 61 -4.09 -11.31 -16.73
N LEU A 62 -3.06 -10.50 -16.48
CA LEU A 62 -3.19 -9.12 -16.05
C LEU A 62 -2.85 -8.20 -17.22
N ASN A 63 -3.71 -7.25 -17.54
CA ASN A 63 -3.52 -6.26 -18.60
C ASN A 63 -3.45 -4.86 -17.98
N PHE A 64 -2.27 -4.24 -18.02
CA PHE A 64 -2.10 -2.87 -17.58
C PHE A 64 -2.77 -1.91 -18.54
N VAL A 65 -3.82 -1.23 -18.10
CA VAL A 65 -4.62 -0.30 -18.91
C VAL A 65 -4.01 1.12 -18.88
N GLY A 66 -3.37 1.50 -17.76
CA GLY A 66 -2.73 2.80 -17.61
C GLY A 66 -2.89 3.39 -16.22
N GLY A 67 -2.56 4.66 -16.10
CA GLY A 67 -2.65 5.46 -14.89
C GLY A 67 -3.68 6.60 -15.02
N PRO A 68 -3.44 7.74 -14.32
CA PRO A 68 -4.33 8.91 -14.36
C PRO A 68 -4.54 9.51 -15.75
N GLU A 69 -3.64 9.21 -16.67
CA GLU A 69 -3.75 9.57 -18.10
C GLU A 69 -4.87 8.80 -18.83
N THR A 70 -5.26 7.65 -18.32
CA THR A 70 -6.31 6.79 -18.91
C THR A 70 -7.63 6.90 -18.14
N LEU A 71 -7.57 6.92 -16.81
CA LEU A 71 -8.70 7.02 -15.92
C LEU A 71 -8.37 8.01 -14.77
N PRO A 72 -9.09 9.12 -14.63
CA PRO A 72 -8.83 10.10 -13.58
C PRO A 72 -8.81 9.47 -12.18
N SER A 73 -7.84 9.83 -11.35
CA SER A 73 -7.63 9.22 -10.01
C SER A 73 -8.89 9.24 -9.13
N GLY A 74 -9.69 10.30 -9.22
CA GLY A 74 -10.95 10.42 -8.46
C GLY A 74 -12.06 9.44 -8.90
N GLU A 75 -11.93 8.83 -10.08
CA GLU A 75 -12.92 7.89 -10.64
C GLU A 75 -12.48 6.43 -10.47
N MET A 76 -11.20 6.18 -10.17
CA MET A 76 -10.64 4.82 -10.16
C MET A 76 -11.30 3.90 -9.13
N MET A 77 -11.62 4.42 -7.95
CA MET A 77 -12.26 3.63 -6.89
C MET A 77 -13.67 3.20 -7.31
N GLN A 78 -14.46 4.12 -7.84
CA GLN A 78 -15.80 3.81 -8.33
C GLN A 78 -15.76 2.86 -9.54
N ALA A 79 -14.77 3.03 -10.43
CA ALA A 79 -14.56 2.13 -11.55
C ALA A 79 -14.22 0.70 -11.11
N LEU A 80 -13.41 0.54 -10.03
CA LEU A 80 -13.14 -0.75 -9.41
C LEU A 80 -14.41 -1.35 -8.81
N GLN A 81 -15.15 -0.59 -8.00
CA GLN A 81 -16.39 -1.04 -7.36
C GLN A 81 -17.42 -1.55 -8.38
N ASN A 82 -17.56 -0.84 -9.49
CA ASN A 82 -18.52 -1.14 -10.54
C ASN A 82 -18.01 -2.16 -11.59
N GLY A 83 -16.78 -2.69 -11.43
CA GLY A 83 -16.21 -3.65 -12.38
C GLY A 83 -15.87 -3.06 -13.76
N VAL A 84 -15.75 -1.73 -13.88
CA VAL A 84 -15.23 -1.08 -15.09
C VAL A 84 -13.76 -1.38 -15.27
N VAL A 85 -13.03 -1.46 -14.15
CA VAL A 85 -11.68 -2.05 -14.06
C VAL A 85 -11.72 -3.20 -13.05
N ASP A 86 -10.81 -4.16 -13.20
CA ASP A 86 -10.84 -5.39 -12.41
C ASP A 86 -9.83 -5.34 -11.25
N VAL A 87 -8.75 -4.57 -11.40
CA VAL A 87 -7.68 -4.43 -10.42
C VAL A 87 -7.26 -2.97 -10.32
N PHE A 88 -7.15 -2.48 -9.09
CA PHE A 88 -6.60 -1.17 -8.75
C PHE A 88 -5.28 -1.34 -8.00
N TYR A 89 -4.28 -0.55 -8.37
CA TYR A 89 -3.00 -0.45 -7.67
C TYR A 89 -2.73 1.01 -7.28
N GLY A 90 -2.62 1.28 -5.99
CA GLY A 90 -2.39 2.67 -5.54
C GLY A 90 -2.52 2.83 -4.04
N ALA A 91 -2.56 4.08 -3.59
CA ALA A 91 -2.70 4.40 -2.17
C ALA A 91 -4.06 3.91 -1.65
N SER A 92 -4.03 3.03 -0.66
CA SER A 92 -5.25 2.51 -0.02
C SER A 92 -6.02 3.59 0.76
N SER A 93 -5.36 4.66 1.16
CA SER A 93 -6.00 5.83 1.79
C SER A 93 -7.01 6.55 0.90
N LEU A 94 -7.02 6.29 -0.40
CA LEU A 94 -8.08 6.79 -1.30
C LEU A 94 -9.47 6.22 -0.94
N PHE A 95 -9.52 5.08 -0.26
CA PHE A 95 -10.76 4.43 0.19
C PHE A 95 -11.21 4.87 1.58
N VAL A 96 -10.51 5.80 2.24
CA VAL A 96 -10.77 6.16 3.66
C VAL A 96 -12.20 6.66 3.91
N GLY A 97 -12.84 7.27 2.91
CA GLY A 97 -14.22 7.73 3.01
C GLY A 97 -15.23 6.61 3.18
N ASP A 98 -15.00 5.48 2.53
CA ASP A 98 -15.88 4.31 2.53
C ASP A 98 -15.39 3.23 3.51
N VAL A 99 -14.06 3.10 3.65
CA VAL A 99 -13.40 2.09 4.51
C VAL A 99 -12.39 2.80 5.42
N PRO A 100 -12.84 3.51 6.47
CA PRO A 100 -11.93 4.22 7.37
C PRO A 100 -10.94 3.30 8.10
N GLU A 101 -11.23 1.99 8.21
CA GLU A 101 -10.33 0.97 8.73
C GLU A 101 -9.00 0.87 7.97
N VAL A 102 -8.95 1.37 6.75
CA VAL A 102 -7.71 1.42 5.94
C VAL A 102 -6.60 2.26 6.58
N LEU A 103 -6.95 3.19 7.48
CA LEU A 103 -5.98 3.95 8.27
C LEU A 103 -5.07 3.06 9.12
N ALA A 104 -5.46 1.81 9.43
CA ALA A 104 -4.61 0.84 10.10
C ALA A 104 -3.31 0.57 9.34
N VAL A 105 -3.34 0.58 8.01
CA VAL A 105 -2.13 0.47 7.17
C VAL A 105 -1.18 1.64 7.43
N ASN A 106 -1.73 2.86 7.55
CA ASN A 106 -0.95 4.06 7.80
C ASN A 106 -0.39 4.11 9.24
N GLY A 107 -1.08 3.50 10.19
CA GLY A 107 -0.65 3.36 11.58
C GLY A 107 0.29 2.18 11.82
N SER A 108 0.62 1.40 10.79
CA SER A 108 1.47 0.21 10.93
C SER A 108 2.95 0.56 11.00
N ASN A 109 3.67 -0.18 11.86
CA ASN A 109 5.15 -0.18 11.93
C ASN A 109 5.75 -1.49 11.40
N MET A 110 4.98 -2.32 10.70
CA MET A 110 5.36 -3.64 10.21
C MET A 110 5.49 -3.68 8.69
N SER A 111 6.35 -4.59 8.20
CA SER A 111 6.50 -4.89 6.78
C SER A 111 5.26 -5.59 6.19
N ALA A 112 5.15 -5.61 4.86
CA ALA A 112 4.10 -6.35 4.16
C ALA A 112 4.08 -7.84 4.52
N MET A 113 5.28 -8.46 4.65
CA MET A 113 5.42 -9.86 5.00
C MET A 113 4.89 -10.15 6.41
N GLU A 114 5.25 -9.32 7.40
CA GLU A 114 4.76 -9.44 8.78
C GLU A 114 3.24 -9.26 8.85
N LEU A 115 2.68 -8.27 8.13
CA LEU A 115 1.23 -8.05 8.08
C LEU A 115 0.50 -9.24 7.47
N ARG A 116 1.05 -9.85 6.42
CA ARG A 116 0.47 -11.05 5.79
C ARG A 116 0.52 -12.25 6.74
N GLU A 117 1.66 -12.51 7.39
CA GLU A 117 1.81 -13.59 8.38
C GLU A 117 0.84 -13.47 9.56
N ARG A 118 0.51 -12.24 9.96
CA ARG A 118 -0.45 -11.97 11.05
C ARG A 118 -1.91 -12.03 10.60
N GLY A 119 -2.19 -12.20 9.30
CA GLY A 119 -3.56 -12.17 8.77
C GLY A 119 -4.16 -10.77 8.69
N ALA A 120 -3.35 -9.71 8.81
CA ALA A 120 -3.80 -8.32 8.80
C ALA A 120 -4.50 -7.94 7.50
N LEU A 121 -3.99 -8.43 6.35
CA LEU A 121 -4.57 -8.11 5.05
C LEU A 121 -5.95 -8.75 4.87
N ASP A 122 -6.15 -9.98 5.36
CA ASP A 122 -7.45 -10.66 5.32
C ASP A 122 -8.44 -9.99 6.29
N ALA A 123 -7.99 -9.54 7.46
CA ALA A 123 -8.81 -8.79 8.40
C ALA A 123 -9.31 -7.47 7.78
N LEU A 124 -8.44 -6.74 7.07
CA LEU A 124 -8.79 -5.51 6.37
C LEU A 124 -9.70 -5.79 5.15
N SER A 125 -9.44 -6.87 4.41
CA SER A 125 -10.20 -7.25 3.21
C SER A 125 -11.69 -7.38 3.49
N LYS A 126 -12.09 -7.88 4.66
CA LYS A 126 -13.52 -8.02 5.05
C LYS A 126 -14.27 -6.69 4.91
N TYR A 127 -13.68 -5.58 5.33
CA TYR A 127 -14.31 -4.26 5.26
C TYR A 127 -14.39 -3.75 3.81
N PHE A 128 -13.38 -4.05 2.99
CA PHE A 128 -13.40 -3.76 1.56
C PHE A 128 -14.47 -4.58 0.82
N GLU A 129 -14.58 -5.86 1.13
CA GLU A 129 -15.58 -6.76 0.55
C GLU A 129 -17.01 -6.33 0.90
N GLU A 130 -17.25 -5.94 2.17
CA GLU A 130 -18.56 -5.51 2.66
C GLU A 130 -19.04 -4.17 2.08
N ARG A 131 -18.13 -3.23 1.84
CA ARG A 131 -18.52 -1.82 1.59
C ARG A 131 -18.20 -1.33 0.19
N VAL A 132 -17.16 -1.83 -0.44
CA VAL A 132 -16.67 -1.30 -1.72
C VAL A 132 -16.52 -2.36 -2.80
N ASN A 133 -17.15 -3.52 -2.62
CA ASN A 133 -17.13 -4.62 -3.60
C ASN A 133 -15.71 -4.93 -4.12
N ALA A 134 -14.72 -4.90 -3.23
CA ALA A 134 -13.32 -5.14 -3.58
C ALA A 134 -12.64 -6.02 -2.54
N ARG A 135 -11.70 -6.88 -2.98
CA ARG A 135 -10.83 -7.65 -2.12
C ARG A 135 -9.49 -6.95 -1.98
N TYR A 136 -9.02 -6.74 -0.75
CA TYR A 136 -7.68 -6.22 -0.46
C TYR A 136 -6.66 -7.38 -0.60
N LEU A 137 -6.00 -7.48 -1.76
CA LEU A 137 -5.16 -8.63 -2.08
C LEU A 137 -3.70 -8.47 -1.64
N GLY A 138 -3.17 -7.25 -1.66
CA GLY A 138 -1.76 -7.03 -1.36
C GLY A 138 -1.40 -5.63 -0.86
N TYR A 139 -0.27 -5.55 -0.14
CA TYR A 139 0.29 -4.33 0.40
C TYR A 139 1.73 -4.12 -0.08
N PHE A 140 1.94 -3.10 -0.90
CA PHE A 140 3.20 -2.77 -1.57
C PHE A 140 3.89 -1.53 -0.98
N GLY A 141 3.36 -0.98 0.10
CA GLY A 141 3.82 0.27 0.70
C GLY A 141 4.95 0.11 1.71
N SER A 142 5.47 -1.10 1.94
CA SER A 142 6.58 -1.31 2.88
C SER A 142 7.95 -1.14 2.21
N GLY A 143 9.00 -0.94 3.03
CA GLY A 143 10.38 -0.78 2.56
C GLY A 143 10.82 0.67 2.41
N TYR A 144 9.91 1.65 2.52
CA TYR A 144 10.22 3.06 2.63
C TYR A 144 9.43 3.72 3.77
N THR A 145 9.94 4.84 4.27
CA THR A 145 9.44 5.47 5.49
C THR A 145 9.27 6.96 5.30
N PHE A 146 8.31 7.57 5.98
CA PHE A 146 8.12 9.02 6.01
C PHE A 146 9.01 9.67 7.06
N TYR A 147 9.56 10.84 6.71
CA TYR A 147 10.37 11.69 7.57
C TYR A 147 9.98 13.16 7.42
N ILE A 148 10.34 13.97 8.41
CA ILE A 148 10.44 15.41 8.22
C ILE A 148 11.86 15.71 7.77
N TYR A 149 12.00 16.33 6.60
CA TYR A 149 13.25 16.88 6.06
C TYR A 149 13.23 18.39 6.24
N LEU A 150 14.36 18.96 6.72
CA LEU A 150 14.49 20.39 6.99
C LEU A 150 15.57 20.99 6.12
N PHE A 151 15.38 22.25 5.71
CA PHE A 151 16.28 22.95 4.79
C PHE A 151 17.25 23.89 5.53
N LYS A 152 17.07 24.08 6.82
CA LYS A 152 17.95 24.82 7.74
C LYS A 152 18.01 24.10 9.08
N GLU A 153 18.94 24.54 9.95
CA GLU A 153 19.12 23.95 11.28
C GLU A 153 17.99 24.38 12.23
N PRO A 154 17.28 23.42 12.84
CA PRO A 154 16.29 23.76 13.85
C PRO A 154 16.95 24.04 15.21
N LYS A 155 16.24 24.75 16.07
CA LYS A 155 16.56 24.77 17.49
C LYS A 155 16.05 23.48 18.14
N MET A 156 16.69 23.10 19.24
CA MET A 156 16.22 22.01 20.08
C MET A 156 15.60 22.59 21.35
N THR A 157 14.49 21.99 21.79
CA THR A 157 13.87 22.31 23.08
C THR A 157 14.66 21.68 24.23
N ALA A 158 14.40 22.11 25.47
CA ALA A 158 15.12 21.60 26.65
C ALA A 158 14.90 20.11 26.91
N ASP A 159 13.79 19.54 26.43
CA ASP A 159 13.43 18.13 26.51
C ASP A 159 13.89 17.29 25.29
N GLY A 160 14.72 17.91 24.42
CA GLY A 160 15.34 17.22 23.28
C GLY A 160 14.46 17.07 22.03
N MET A 161 13.31 17.75 21.98
CA MET A 161 12.51 17.83 20.75
C MET A 161 13.05 18.89 19.79
N VAL A 162 12.65 18.80 18.53
CA VAL A 162 12.87 19.88 17.55
C VAL A 162 11.83 20.97 17.76
N ASP A 163 12.28 22.22 17.78
CA ASP A 163 11.42 23.41 17.79
C ASP A 163 11.12 23.81 16.34
N LEU A 164 9.90 23.51 15.90
CA LEU A 164 9.40 23.88 14.57
C LEU A 164 8.40 25.05 14.63
N SER A 165 8.34 25.77 15.76
CA SER A 165 7.43 26.90 15.95
C SER A 165 7.59 27.94 14.83
N GLY A 166 6.50 28.16 14.08
CA GLY A 166 6.46 29.10 12.97
C GLY A 166 7.13 28.62 11.67
N TRP A 167 7.66 27.40 11.63
CA TRP A 167 8.21 26.84 10.38
C TRP A 167 7.12 26.50 9.38
N SER A 168 7.38 26.77 8.11
CA SER A 168 6.52 26.38 6.99
C SER A 168 6.94 24.99 6.50
N ILE A 169 6.18 23.97 6.88
CA ILE A 169 6.47 22.57 6.51
C ILE A 169 5.49 22.10 5.44
N ARG A 170 6.00 21.66 4.30
CA ARG A 170 5.19 21.03 3.27
C ARG A 170 4.63 19.71 3.79
N GLY A 171 3.31 19.56 3.73
CA GLY A 171 2.60 18.35 4.11
C GLY A 171 1.30 18.21 3.35
N GLY A 172 0.60 17.10 3.60
CA GLY A 172 -0.76 16.87 3.15
C GLY A 172 -1.73 16.84 4.33
N ALA A 173 -3.02 16.83 4.05
CA ALA A 173 -4.07 16.84 5.07
C ALA A 173 -3.90 15.79 6.20
N PRO A 174 -3.45 14.56 5.93
CA PRO A 174 -3.22 13.56 6.98
C PRO A 174 -2.16 13.95 8.02
N TYR A 175 -1.29 14.92 7.73
CA TYR A 175 -0.21 15.33 8.63
C TYR A 175 -0.51 16.61 9.39
N ARG A 176 -1.65 17.25 9.17
CA ARG A 176 -2.01 18.53 9.78
C ARG A 176 -1.94 18.46 11.30
N ALA A 177 -2.68 17.52 11.92
CA ALA A 177 -2.71 17.38 13.37
C ALA A 177 -1.31 17.12 13.97
N PHE A 178 -0.46 16.39 13.26
CA PHE A 178 0.92 16.15 13.70
C PHE A 178 1.77 17.42 13.61
N LEU A 179 1.68 18.19 12.53
CA LEU A 179 2.42 19.44 12.39
C LEU A 179 1.90 20.52 13.35
N ASP A 180 0.60 20.58 13.59
CA ASP A 180 0.00 21.48 14.60
C ASP A 180 0.54 21.19 16.01
N ARG A 181 0.75 19.89 16.35
CA ARG A 181 1.38 19.50 17.63
C ARG A 181 2.85 19.90 17.74
N LEU A 182 3.53 20.12 16.61
CA LEU A 182 4.91 20.63 16.55
C LEU A 182 4.96 22.15 16.35
N ASP A 183 3.83 22.86 16.50
CA ASP A 183 3.65 24.29 16.27
C ASP A 183 4.13 24.75 14.87
N ALA A 184 4.13 23.87 13.88
CA ALA A 184 4.52 24.15 12.52
C ALA A 184 3.33 24.51 11.62
N ASN A 185 3.54 25.44 10.68
CA ASN A 185 2.56 25.81 9.67
C ASN A 185 2.58 24.81 8.51
N MET A 186 1.48 24.09 8.28
CA MET A 186 1.39 23.19 7.15
C MET A 186 1.10 23.93 5.85
N ILE A 187 1.96 23.76 4.85
CA ILE A 187 1.80 24.29 3.49
C ILE A 187 1.51 23.11 2.52
N SER A 188 0.41 23.20 1.77
CA SER A 188 0.07 22.21 0.76
C SER A 188 0.64 22.62 -0.60
N ILE A 189 1.59 21.83 -1.12
CA ILE A 189 2.26 22.08 -2.42
C ILE A 189 2.32 20.75 -3.17
N PHE A 190 1.94 20.77 -4.45
CA PHE A 190 2.03 19.59 -5.31
C PHE A 190 3.48 19.30 -5.75
N PRO A 191 3.83 18.02 -6.00
CA PRO A 191 5.20 17.63 -6.33
C PRO A 191 5.88 18.43 -7.45
N PRO A 192 5.21 18.79 -8.57
CA PRO A 192 5.85 19.57 -9.64
C PRO A 192 6.29 20.98 -9.21
N GLU A 193 5.68 21.55 -8.17
CA GLU A 193 5.96 22.90 -7.66
C GLU A 193 7.03 22.92 -6.56
N MET A 194 7.44 21.74 -6.07
CA MET A 194 8.33 21.60 -4.92
C MET A 194 9.67 22.28 -5.10
N TYR A 195 10.35 22.04 -6.24
CA TYR A 195 11.64 22.64 -6.51
C TYR A 195 11.60 24.17 -6.40
N SER A 196 10.64 24.79 -7.07
CA SER A 196 10.44 26.24 -7.07
C SER A 196 10.08 26.80 -5.68
N ALA A 197 9.30 26.04 -4.89
CA ALA A 197 8.95 26.42 -3.51
C ALA A 197 10.18 26.39 -2.59
N MET A 198 11.04 25.38 -2.71
CA MET A 198 12.30 25.29 -1.99
C MET A 198 13.27 26.41 -2.38
N GLU A 199 13.43 26.64 -3.69
CA GLU A 199 14.34 27.67 -4.22
C GLU A 199 13.95 29.09 -3.76
N ARG A 200 12.65 29.38 -3.69
CA ARG A 200 12.13 30.67 -3.23
C ARG A 200 12.00 30.78 -1.70
N GLY A 201 12.31 29.74 -0.95
CA GLY A 201 12.18 29.73 0.51
C GLY A 201 10.73 29.83 1.01
N VAL A 202 9.75 29.35 0.22
CA VAL A 202 8.33 29.32 0.62
C VAL A 202 8.10 28.30 1.74
N ILE A 203 8.92 27.26 1.78
CA ILE A 203 8.90 26.21 2.79
C ILE A 203 10.28 26.05 3.44
N ASP A 204 10.28 25.75 4.73
CA ASP A 204 11.48 25.51 5.54
C ASP A 204 11.83 24.02 5.65
N GLY A 205 10.87 23.16 5.27
CA GLY A 205 11.01 21.72 5.30
C GLY A 205 9.82 21.02 4.66
N MET A 206 9.86 19.69 4.64
CA MET A 206 8.81 18.88 4.08
C MET A 206 8.64 17.55 4.80
N ILE A 207 7.41 17.07 4.88
CA ILE A 207 7.13 15.65 5.09
C ILE A 207 7.23 14.95 3.73
N TRP A 208 8.10 13.96 3.65
CA TRP A 208 8.31 13.17 2.44
C TRP A 208 8.77 11.75 2.76
N VAL A 209 8.61 10.87 1.77
CA VAL A 209 9.11 9.49 1.83
C VAL A 209 10.63 9.44 1.68
N SER A 210 11.26 8.36 2.15
CA SER A 210 12.71 8.15 2.05
C SER A 210 13.20 7.77 0.66
N VAL A 211 12.32 7.73 -0.34
CA VAL A 211 12.64 7.36 -1.72
C VAL A 211 12.31 8.49 -2.69
N SER A 212 12.96 8.50 -3.85
CA SER A 212 12.74 9.50 -4.92
C SER A 212 13.06 10.94 -4.47
N LEU A 213 14.06 11.11 -3.62
CA LEU A 213 14.56 12.42 -3.15
C LEU A 213 15.67 12.96 -4.04
N THR A 214 16.38 12.06 -4.71
CA THR A 214 17.46 12.41 -5.64
C THR A 214 16.95 12.33 -7.09
N GLY A 215 17.58 13.08 -7.97
CA GLY A 215 17.17 13.16 -9.37
C GLY A 215 16.26 14.34 -9.70
N GLU A 216 15.55 14.90 -8.72
CA GLU A 216 14.77 16.13 -8.84
C GLU A 216 15.57 17.38 -8.42
N GLY A 217 16.82 17.20 -8.00
CA GLY A 217 17.71 18.26 -7.50
C GLY A 217 17.34 18.77 -6.11
N TRP A 218 16.57 18.00 -5.33
CA TRP A 218 16.13 18.39 -3.98
C TRP A 218 17.23 18.22 -2.93
N GLU A 219 18.22 17.35 -3.19
CA GLU A 219 19.34 17.03 -2.30
C GLU A 219 20.14 18.28 -1.89
N LYS A 220 20.18 19.31 -2.73
CA LYS A 220 20.90 20.55 -2.41
C LYS A 220 20.21 21.40 -1.34
N PHE A 221 18.88 21.25 -1.16
CA PHE A 221 18.10 21.97 -0.17
C PHE A 221 18.03 21.23 1.18
N ILE A 222 17.98 19.91 1.15
CA ILE A 222 17.82 19.08 2.35
C ILE A 222 19.11 19.12 3.18
N LYS A 223 19.00 19.67 4.41
CA LYS A 223 20.14 19.80 5.34
C LYS A 223 20.01 18.90 6.56
N TYR A 224 18.78 18.62 7.00
CA TYR A 224 18.53 17.80 8.17
C TYR A 224 17.37 16.85 7.90
N ARG A 225 17.40 15.68 8.55
CA ARG A 225 16.31 14.70 8.61
C ARG A 225 16.05 14.36 10.07
N ILE A 226 14.80 14.50 10.52
CA ILE A 226 14.39 14.08 11.86
C ILE A 226 14.18 12.57 11.85
N THR A 227 14.81 11.85 12.78
CA THR A 227 14.68 10.42 12.98
C THR A 227 14.19 10.09 14.39
N PRO A 228 13.40 9.01 14.55
CA PRO A 228 13.05 8.00 13.55
C PRO A 228 12.01 8.49 12.53
N GLY A 229 11.90 7.79 11.41
CA GLY A 229 10.71 7.84 10.58
C GLY A 229 9.55 7.15 11.29
N TRP A 230 8.30 7.44 10.90
CA TRP A 230 7.15 7.02 11.71
C TRP A 230 6.15 6.12 11.01
N ARG A 231 6.07 6.11 9.70
CA ARG A 231 5.14 5.25 8.95
C ARG A 231 5.74 4.82 7.62
N GLN A 232 5.21 3.71 7.12
CA GLN A 232 5.48 3.25 5.77
C GLN A 232 4.45 3.83 4.80
N GLY A 233 4.57 3.54 3.50
CA GLY A 233 3.57 3.91 2.51
C GLY A 233 2.31 3.09 2.64
N ASP A 234 1.34 3.37 1.77
CA ASP A 234 0.04 2.71 1.76
C ASP A 234 -0.36 2.20 0.36
N ILE A 235 0.64 1.92 -0.49
CA ILE A 235 0.40 1.33 -1.81
C ILE A 235 -0.15 -0.08 -1.62
N SER A 236 -1.23 -0.38 -2.31
CA SER A 236 -1.95 -1.64 -2.18
C SER A 236 -2.51 -2.11 -3.52
N LEU A 237 -2.92 -3.37 -3.56
CA LEU A 237 -3.59 -4.00 -4.70
C LEU A 237 -4.98 -4.45 -4.26
N GLN A 238 -6.00 -3.94 -4.91
CA GLN A 238 -7.38 -4.37 -4.74
C GLN A 238 -7.90 -4.99 -6.03
N VAL A 239 -8.74 -6.03 -5.88
CA VAL A 239 -9.42 -6.71 -6.99
C VAL A 239 -10.92 -6.55 -6.79
N ASN A 240 -11.67 -6.22 -7.86
CA ASN A 240 -13.13 -6.23 -7.81
C ASN A 240 -13.63 -7.57 -7.29
N LEU A 241 -14.54 -7.57 -6.31
CA LEU A 241 -14.95 -8.78 -5.60
C LEU A 241 -15.73 -9.76 -6.49
N ASP A 242 -16.61 -9.26 -7.35
CA ASP A 242 -17.35 -10.13 -8.26
C ASP A 242 -16.40 -10.83 -9.24
N LYS A 243 -15.41 -10.07 -9.74
CA LYS A 243 -14.39 -10.62 -10.60
C LYS A 243 -13.52 -11.64 -9.86
N TRP A 244 -13.08 -11.34 -8.64
CA TRP A 244 -12.36 -12.29 -7.80
C TRP A 244 -13.15 -13.57 -7.56
N ASN A 245 -14.43 -13.46 -7.24
CA ASN A 245 -15.30 -14.61 -6.97
C ASN A 245 -15.53 -15.48 -8.21
N SER A 246 -15.48 -14.90 -9.41
CA SER A 246 -15.60 -15.63 -10.68
C SER A 246 -14.34 -16.43 -11.06
N LEU A 247 -13.20 -16.19 -10.41
CA LEU A 247 -11.97 -16.93 -10.66
C LEU A 247 -12.01 -18.34 -10.05
N GLY A 248 -11.37 -19.28 -10.70
CA GLY A 248 -11.11 -20.61 -10.15
C GLY A 248 -10.05 -20.60 -9.04
N ASP A 249 -9.99 -21.67 -8.26
CA ASP A 249 -9.08 -21.76 -7.11
C ASP A 249 -7.60 -21.66 -7.52
N GLU A 250 -7.22 -22.26 -8.67
CA GLU A 250 -5.85 -22.18 -9.19
C GLU A 250 -5.46 -20.75 -9.59
N GLN A 251 -6.38 -20.02 -10.21
CA GLN A 251 -6.19 -18.62 -10.60
C GLN A 251 -6.05 -17.72 -9.34
N LYS A 252 -6.90 -17.93 -8.33
CA LYS A 252 -6.83 -17.23 -7.03
C LYS A 252 -5.52 -17.50 -6.30
N ALA A 253 -5.11 -18.79 -6.29
CA ALA A 253 -3.85 -19.19 -5.66
C ALA A 253 -2.65 -18.53 -6.34
N LEU A 254 -2.60 -18.54 -7.68
CA LEU A 254 -1.55 -17.87 -8.46
C LEU A 254 -1.48 -16.38 -8.15
N LEU A 255 -2.60 -15.67 -8.20
CA LEU A 255 -2.64 -14.23 -7.91
C LEU A 255 -2.18 -13.93 -6.49
N THR A 256 -2.61 -14.73 -5.51
CA THR A 256 -2.21 -14.56 -4.10
C THR A 256 -0.71 -14.81 -3.90
N GLU A 257 -0.20 -15.89 -4.48
CA GLU A 257 1.23 -16.26 -4.40
C GLU A 257 2.13 -15.19 -5.03
N LYS A 258 1.81 -14.80 -6.28
CA LYS A 258 2.61 -13.79 -6.98
C LYS A 258 2.49 -12.41 -6.35
N THR A 259 1.33 -12.05 -5.80
CA THR A 259 1.19 -10.80 -5.04
C THR A 259 2.11 -10.82 -3.82
N ALA A 260 2.14 -11.90 -3.03
CA ALA A 260 3.02 -12.02 -1.87
C ALA A 260 4.52 -12.00 -2.25
N GLU A 261 4.89 -12.63 -3.38
CA GLU A 261 6.24 -12.56 -3.94
C GLU A 261 6.63 -11.10 -4.26
N TYR A 262 5.75 -10.37 -4.95
CA TYR A 262 6.03 -9.01 -5.40
C TYR A 262 5.88 -7.94 -4.29
N GLU A 263 5.20 -8.22 -3.20
CA GLU A 263 5.29 -7.42 -1.96
C GLU A 263 6.71 -7.41 -1.42
N ARG A 264 7.39 -8.57 -1.43
CA ARG A 264 8.80 -8.68 -1.02
C ARG A 264 9.73 -7.96 -2.00
N VAL A 265 9.53 -8.17 -3.31
CA VAL A 265 10.30 -7.48 -4.36
C VAL A 265 10.16 -5.96 -4.24
N ALA A 266 8.95 -5.47 -3.95
CA ALA A 266 8.69 -4.05 -3.72
C ALA A 266 9.43 -3.54 -2.48
N HIS A 267 9.31 -4.27 -1.36
CA HIS A 267 9.97 -3.93 -0.10
C HIS A 267 11.49 -3.80 -0.27
N ASP A 268 12.13 -4.83 -0.83
CA ASP A 268 13.58 -4.87 -1.03
C ASP A 268 14.03 -3.77 -2.02
N GLY A 269 13.26 -3.56 -3.08
CA GLY A 269 13.53 -2.52 -4.08
C GLY A 269 13.43 -1.11 -3.51
N TYR A 270 12.45 -0.85 -2.65
CA TYR A 270 12.30 0.44 -1.98
C TYR A 270 13.37 0.64 -0.90
N GLN A 271 13.76 -0.39 -0.15
CA GLN A 271 14.88 -0.30 0.79
C GLN A 271 16.19 0.05 0.07
N ALA A 272 16.48 -0.60 -1.06
CA ALA A 272 17.66 -0.31 -1.86
C ALA A 272 17.63 1.14 -2.39
N MET A 273 16.47 1.62 -2.86
CA MET A 273 16.30 3.01 -3.31
C MET A 273 16.48 3.99 -2.15
N ALA A 274 15.87 3.73 -0.98
CA ALA A 274 16.00 4.57 0.20
C ALA A 274 17.45 4.66 0.69
N SER A 275 18.19 3.55 0.66
CA SER A 275 19.61 3.51 1.02
C SER A 275 20.44 4.38 0.07
N LYS A 276 20.20 4.25 -1.24
CA LYS A 276 20.89 5.06 -2.26
C LYS A 276 20.59 6.56 -2.10
N ASP A 277 19.34 6.93 -1.90
CA ASP A 277 18.94 8.33 -1.68
C ASP A 277 19.57 8.88 -0.38
N LEU A 278 19.60 8.08 0.68
CA LEU A 278 20.22 8.46 1.94
C LEU A 278 21.74 8.72 1.80
N GLU A 279 22.45 7.84 1.08
CA GLU A 279 23.87 8.03 0.78
C GLU A 279 24.11 9.34 0.02
N ALA A 280 23.32 9.62 -1.01
CA ALA A 280 23.42 10.82 -1.80
C ALA A 280 23.10 12.09 -0.99
N LEU A 281 22.07 12.06 -0.13
CA LEU A 281 21.74 13.17 0.77
C LEU A 281 22.85 13.44 1.78
N ARG A 282 23.44 12.39 2.36
CA ARG A 282 24.59 12.53 3.28
C ARG A 282 25.83 13.07 2.58
N ALA A 283 26.09 12.62 1.34
CA ALA A 283 27.16 13.18 0.52
C ALA A 283 26.94 14.65 0.19
N ALA A 284 25.67 15.10 0.07
CA ALA A 284 25.29 16.50 -0.09
C ALA A 284 25.30 17.31 1.22
N GLY A 285 25.70 16.67 2.34
CA GLY A 285 25.86 17.31 3.64
C GLY A 285 24.66 17.22 4.59
N MET A 286 23.64 16.43 4.27
CA MET A 286 22.52 16.19 5.18
C MET A 286 22.97 15.49 6.47
N LYS A 287 22.42 15.93 7.61
CA LYS A 287 22.64 15.34 8.93
C LYS A 287 21.33 14.80 9.50
N ASP A 288 21.40 13.68 10.23
CA ASP A 288 20.28 13.16 11.00
C ASP A 288 20.19 13.91 12.36
N ILE A 289 18.96 14.27 12.74
CA ILE A 289 18.60 14.68 14.09
C ILE A 289 17.92 13.49 14.73
N ALA A 290 18.66 12.74 15.54
CA ALA A 290 18.14 11.57 16.22
C ALA A 290 17.39 11.99 17.50
N LEU A 291 16.09 11.78 17.53
CA LEU A 291 15.29 11.94 18.74
C LEU A 291 15.46 10.69 19.62
N GLU A 292 15.71 10.91 20.91
CA GLU A 292 15.96 9.84 21.87
C GLU A 292 15.04 9.97 23.09
N GLY A 293 14.93 8.91 23.89
CA GLY A 293 14.21 8.92 25.15
C GLY A 293 12.76 9.40 25.03
N GLU A 294 12.34 10.32 25.88
CA GLU A 294 10.97 10.85 25.92
C GLU A 294 10.64 11.71 24.68
N ALA A 295 11.61 12.43 24.13
CA ALA A 295 11.40 13.18 22.88
C ALA A 295 11.02 12.26 21.71
N ARG A 296 11.73 11.12 21.55
CA ARG A 296 11.39 10.10 20.55
C ARG A 296 9.98 9.56 20.76
N LYS A 297 9.62 9.23 22.00
CA LYS A 297 8.30 8.70 22.33
C LYS A 297 7.21 9.71 22.00
N THR A 298 7.32 10.95 22.48
CA THR A 298 6.38 12.04 22.21
C THR A 298 6.20 12.31 20.72
N TYR A 299 7.29 12.24 19.95
CA TYR A 299 7.28 12.43 18.50
C TYR A 299 6.49 11.30 17.79
N LEU A 300 6.77 10.05 18.14
CA LEU A 300 6.10 8.89 17.55
C LEU A 300 4.62 8.82 17.96
N GLU A 301 4.29 9.11 19.21
CA GLU A 301 2.90 9.22 19.66
C GLU A 301 2.14 10.32 18.90
N GLY A 302 2.79 11.46 18.64
CA GLY A 302 2.21 12.52 17.82
C GLY A 302 2.01 12.11 16.35
N ALA A 303 2.94 11.35 15.81
CA ALA A 303 2.90 10.95 14.39
C ALA A 303 2.00 9.75 14.10
N ILE A 304 2.05 8.72 14.95
CA ILE A 304 1.33 7.45 14.77
C ILE A 304 0.06 7.41 15.62
N GLY A 305 0.15 7.84 16.90
CA GLY A 305 -0.99 7.81 17.82
C GLY A 305 -2.18 8.60 17.31
N LEU A 306 -1.94 9.75 16.71
CA LEU A 306 -3.01 10.57 16.11
C LEU A 306 -3.75 9.86 14.96
N LEU A 307 -3.09 8.98 14.22
CA LEU A 307 -3.75 8.20 13.15
C LEU A 307 -4.76 7.20 13.74
N TRP A 308 -4.38 6.53 14.83
CA TRP A 308 -5.27 5.62 15.56
C TRP A 308 -6.41 6.37 16.26
N ASP A 309 -6.14 7.56 16.80
CA ASP A 309 -7.17 8.40 17.41
C ASP A 309 -8.14 8.98 16.38
N ASP A 310 -7.65 9.34 15.20
CA ASP A 310 -8.50 9.78 14.10
C ASP A 310 -9.42 8.65 13.61
N MET A 311 -8.93 7.42 13.58
CA MET A 311 -9.75 6.26 13.24
C MET A 311 -10.90 6.07 14.23
N LYS A 312 -10.69 6.30 15.54
CA LYS A 312 -11.72 6.22 16.60
C LYS A 312 -12.88 7.21 16.41
N LYS A 313 -12.72 8.24 15.57
CA LYS A 313 -13.83 9.18 15.25
C LYS A 313 -14.86 8.57 14.31
N THR A 314 -14.49 7.56 13.54
CA THR A 314 -15.34 6.96 12.48
C THR A 314 -15.49 5.44 12.61
N VAL A 315 -14.63 4.79 13.37
CA VAL A 315 -14.62 3.34 13.58
C VAL A 315 -14.84 3.05 15.08
N PRO A 316 -15.71 2.09 15.46
CA PRO A 316 -15.89 1.68 16.83
C PRO A 316 -14.57 1.33 17.53
N ALA A 317 -14.44 1.70 18.82
CA ALA A 317 -13.18 1.60 19.53
C ALA A 317 -12.66 0.14 19.66
N ASP A 318 -13.56 -0.81 19.85
CA ASP A 318 -13.23 -2.25 19.92
C ASP A 318 -12.63 -2.75 18.60
N ARG A 319 -13.15 -2.30 17.48
CA ARG A 319 -12.64 -2.60 16.14
C ARG A 319 -11.27 -1.94 15.88
N VAL A 320 -11.08 -0.72 16.39
CA VAL A 320 -9.77 -0.04 16.29
C VAL A 320 -8.70 -0.83 17.07
N GLU A 321 -9.03 -1.30 18.28
CA GLU A 321 -8.11 -2.12 19.09
C GLU A 321 -7.84 -3.49 18.42
N GLU A 322 -8.87 -4.12 17.82
CA GLU A 322 -8.69 -5.34 17.03
C GLU A 322 -7.70 -5.09 15.87
N LEU A 323 -7.92 -4.05 15.05
CA LEU A 323 -7.03 -3.71 13.94
C LEU A 323 -5.62 -3.37 14.43
N LYS A 324 -5.50 -2.63 15.54
CA LYS A 324 -4.20 -2.33 16.13
C LYS A 324 -3.43 -3.60 16.49
N SER A 325 -4.09 -4.64 16.97
CA SER A 325 -3.48 -5.94 17.28
C SER A 325 -2.87 -6.62 16.05
N TYR A 326 -3.43 -6.40 14.85
CA TYR A 326 -2.91 -6.92 13.60
C TYR A 326 -1.82 -6.05 12.98
N PHE A 327 -1.96 -4.72 13.06
CA PHE A 327 -1.18 -3.76 12.28
C PHE A 327 -0.06 -3.08 13.07
N TYR A 328 -0.02 -3.20 14.38
CA TYR A 328 0.96 -2.49 15.21
C TYR A 328 1.67 -3.44 16.19
N LYS A 329 2.98 -3.25 16.34
CA LYS A 329 3.79 -3.86 17.40
C LYS A 329 4.11 -2.79 18.42
N GLU A 330 3.82 -3.07 19.68
CA GLU A 330 4.38 -2.32 20.80
C GLU A 330 5.86 -2.67 20.93
N ASP A 331 6.71 -1.65 21.06
CA ASP A 331 8.17 -1.80 21.23
C ASP A 331 8.51 -2.33 22.62
#